data_e4c02883cda755c094f42dec93584c11
#
_entry.id   e4c02883cda755c094f42dec93584c11
#
_cell.length_a   1.000
_cell.length_b   1.000
_cell.length_c   1.000
_cell.angle_alpha   90.00
_cell.angle_beta   90.00
_cell.angle_gamma   90.00
#
_symmetry.space_group_name_H-M   'P 1'
#
loop_
_entity.id
_entity.type
_entity.pdbx_description
1 polymer ?
#
loop_
_entity_poly.entity_id
_entity_poly.type
_entity_poly.pdbx_seq_one_letter_code
_entity_poly.pdbx_strand_id
1 'polypeptide(L)'
;MIVKIQKADEVADFTSYLSDIDSIFFESSAKRDFCNDEEKQSFREVSLGRYVVRHRDSFFVGLDDAGRAVGYLAGCLENPIKLDHFKDIAYFRYIDDICQNYPAHFHVNIAGQYRNRGLGTTLVKRFAEWATLHSVEGIQVVTSSASRSIAFYLRLGFRELRTFPWMSVTSVCMGRKL
;
A
#
# COMPACT_ATOMS: atom_id res chain seq x y z
N MET A 1 11.59 -19.19 -9.93
CA MET A 1 11.81 -17.71 -9.80
C MET A 1 11.63 -17.37 -8.33
N ILE A 2 12.72 -17.01 -7.70
CA ILE A 2 12.76 -16.61 -6.29
C ILE A 2 12.63 -15.10 -6.26
N VAL A 3 11.60 -14.56 -5.61
CA VAL A 3 11.48 -13.12 -5.40
C VAL A 3 12.06 -12.80 -4.02
N LYS A 4 13.11 -11.99 -4.00
CA LYS A 4 13.71 -11.47 -2.76
C LYS A 4 12.92 -10.26 -2.27
N ILE A 5 12.53 -10.23 -1.01
CA ILE A 5 11.89 -9.05 -0.40
C ILE A 5 12.92 -8.30 0.44
N GLN A 6 12.99 -6.99 0.26
CA GLN A 6 13.86 -6.08 1.02
C GLN A 6 13.06 -4.88 1.53
N LYS A 7 13.42 -4.34 2.69
CA LYS A 7 12.93 -3.02 3.12
C LYS A 7 13.71 -1.91 2.42
N ALA A 8 13.03 -0.82 2.14
CA ALA A 8 13.62 0.29 1.39
C ALA A 8 14.76 1.01 2.14
N ASP A 9 14.71 1.04 3.46
CA ASP A 9 15.75 1.61 4.32
C ASP A 9 17.00 0.73 4.44
N GLU A 10 16.87 -0.58 4.14
CA GLU A 10 18.00 -1.55 4.13
C GLU A 10 18.68 -1.65 2.76
N VAL A 11 18.17 -0.97 1.74
CA VAL A 11 18.72 -0.98 0.38
C VAL A 11 19.63 0.24 0.19
N ALA A 12 20.90 0.00 -0.14
CA ALA A 12 21.89 1.05 -0.31
C ALA A 12 21.50 2.11 -1.38
N ASP A 13 20.90 1.67 -2.48
CA ASP A 13 20.38 2.53 -3.54
C ASP A 13 18.91 2.20 -3.84
N PHE A 14 18.02 2.59 -2.93
CA PHE A 14 16.58 2.42 -3.16
C PHE A 14 16.07 3.23 -4.34
N THR A 15 16.74 4.34 -4.69
CA THR A 15 16.30 5.22 -5.78
C THR A 15 16.37 4.53 -7.15
N SER A 16 17.25 3.55 -7.32
CA SER A 16 17.34 2.76 -8.56
C SER A 16 16.06 1.96 -8.89
N TYR A 17 15.22 1.66 -7.88
CA TYR A 17 13.96 0.92 -8.06
C TYR A 17 12.76 1.82 -8.35
N LEU A 18 12.89 3.16 -8.21
CA LEU A 18 11.73 4.07 -8.32
C LEU A 18 11.06 4.02 -9.69
N SER A 19 11.82 3.85 -10.77
CA SER A 19 11.25 3.72 -12.11
C SER A 19 10.36 2.50 -12.27
N ASP A 20 10.79 1.34 -11.75
CA ASP A 20 9.99 0.12 -11.76
C ASP A 20 8.76 0.26 -10.85
N ILE A 21 8.95 0.82 -9.65
CA ILE A 21 7.89 1.06 -8.67
C ILE A 21 6.81 1.99 -9.25
N ASP A 22 7.20 3.08 -9.90
CA ASP A 22 6.29 4.02 -10.55
C ASP A 22 5.53 3.36 -11.70
N SER A 23 6.20 2.52 -12.50
CA SER A 23 5.56 1.74 -13.56
C SER A 23 4.49 0.81 -12.99
N ILE A 24 4.79 0.07 -11.92
CA ILE A 24 3.85 -0.82 -11.22
C ILE A 24 2.69 -0.02 -10.61
N PHE A 25 2.97 1.14 -10.02
CA PHE A 25 1.96 2.03 -9.44
C PHE A 25 0.95 2.47 -10.49
N PHE A 26 1.41 3.03 -11.61
CA PHE A 26 0.51 3.49 -12.67
C PHE A 26 -0.20 2.34 -13.37
N GLU A 27 0.44 1.18 -13.56
CA GLU A 27 -0.23 -0.04 -14.08
C GLU A 27 -1.37 -0.50 -13.16
N SER A 28 -1.23 -0.32 -11.85
CA SER A 28 -2.20 -0.79 -10.85
C SER A 28 -3.26 0.25 -10.49
N SER A 29 -3.04 1.52 -10.84
CA SER A 29 -3.92 2.63 -10.50
C SER A 29 -5.27 2.53 -11.21
N ALA A 30 -6.35 2.95 -10.52
CA ALA A 30 -7.67 3.11 -11.14
C ALA A 30 -7.72 4.33 -12.08
N LYS A 31 -6.97 5.39 -11.77
CA LYS A 31 -6.84 6.57 -12.63
C LYS A 31 -5.85 6.28 -13.74
N ARG A 32 -6.29 6.37 -14.99
CA ARG A 32 -5.48 6.09 -16.19
C ARG A 32 -5.18 7.35 -17.00
N ASP A 33 -6.12 8.27 -17.02
CA ASP A 33 -6.04 9.46 -17.84
C ASP A 33 -5.62 10.66 -16.98
N PHE A 34 -4.62 11.37 -17.45
CA PHE A 34 -4.09 12.60 -16.85
C PHE A 34 -4.07 13.69 -17.91
N CYS A 35 -4.48 14.89 -17.53
CA CYS A 35 -4.51 16.06 -18.45
C CYS A 35 -3.10 16.47 -18.89
N ASN A 36 -2.10 16.27 -18.03
CA ASN A 36 -0.70 16.62 -18.26
C ASN A 36 0.22 15.87 -17.29
N ASP A 37 1.54 16.02 -17.48
CA ASP A 37 2.56 15.38 -16.64
C ASP A 37 2.56 15.92 -15.22
N GLU A 38 2.20 17.19 -15.01
CA GLU A 38 2.13 17.81 -13.68
C GLU A 38 1.04 17.15 -12.82
N GLU A 39 -0.16 16.94 -13.39
CA GLU A 39 -1.24 16.22 -12.71
C GLU A 39 -0.85 14.77 -12.39
N LYS A 40 -0.18 14.11 -13.32
CA LYS A 40 0.31 12.74 -13.15
C LYS A 40 1.33 12.66 -12.01
N GLN A 41 2.28 13.60 -11.99
CA GLN A 41 3.28 13.68 -10.92
C GLN A 41 2.64 14.01 -9.57
N SER A 42 1.73 14.97 -9.51
CA SER A 42 0.99 15.31 -8.30
C SER A 42 0.21 14.11 -7.74
N PHE A 43 -0.48 13.36 -8.60
CA PHE A 43 -1.17 12.14 -8.22
C PHE A 43 -0.21 11.08 -7.65
N ARG A 44 0.94 10.90 -8.27
CA ARG A 44 2.00 10.00 -7.79
C ARG A 44 2.51 10.43 -6.42
N GLU A 45 2.82 11.72 -6.22
CA GLU A 45 3.32 12.23 -4.94
C GLU A 45 2.30 12.06 -3.80
N VAL A 46 1.04 12.37 -4.06
CA VAL A 46 -0.05 12.21 -3.07
C VAL A 46 -0.27 10.74 -2.72
N SER A 47 -0.21 9.83 -3.69
CA SER A 47 -0.58 8.43 -3.48
C SER A 47 0.60 7.54 -3.06
N LEU A 48 1.82 7.83 -3.53
CA LEU A 48 3.01 7.00 -3.33
C LEU A 48 4.19 7.76 -2.73
N GLY A 49 4.46 8.98 -3.20
CA GLY A 49 5.67 9.75 -2.88
C GLY A 49 5.89 9.94 -1.39
N ARG A 50 4.83 10.20 -0.64
CA ARG A 50 4.90 10.37 0.82
C ARG A 50 5.44 9.14 1.54
N TYR A 51 5.13 7.92 1.08
CA TYR A 51 5.67 6.68 1.65
C TYR A 51 7.15 6.51 1.29
N VAL A 52 7.51 6.81 0.05
CA VAL A 52 8.90 6.77 -0.45
C VAL A 52 9.80 7.71 0.35
N VAL A 53 9.30 8.89 0.74
CA VAL A 53 10.10 9.91 1.43
C VAL A 53 10.10 9.71 2.94
N ARG A 54 8.95 9.35 3.55
CA ARG A 54 8.76 9.43 5.01
C ARG A 54 8.64 8.08 5.71
N HIS A 55 8.38 6.97 4.96
CA HIS A 55 8.07 5.66 5.54
C HIS A 55 8.87 4.53 4.88
N ARG A 56 10.17 4.76 4.63
CA ARG A 56 11.05 3.75 4.03
C ARG A 56 11.23 2.51 4.91
N ASP A 57 11.17 2.67 6.21
CA ASP A 57 11.21 1.61 7.21
C ASP A 57 10.00 0.66 7.13
N SER A 58 8.92 1.13 6.55
CA SER A 58 7.66 0.40 6.34
C SER A 58 7.35 0.17 4.86
N PHE A 59 8.35 0.38 3.99
CA PHE A 59 8.26 0.17 2.55
C PHE A 59 9.03 -1.09 2.14
N PHE A 60 8.35 -2.05 1.52
CA PHE A 60 8.93 -3.34 1.12
C PHE A 60 8.90 -3.49 -0.40
N VAL A 61 10.00 -3.96 -0.99
CA VAL A 61 10.13 -4.18 -2.43
C VAL A 61 10.40 -5.66 -2.69
N GLY A 62 9.67 -6.23 -3.65
CA GLY A 62 9.93 -7.57 -4.18
C GLY A 62 10.78 -7.46 -5.45
N LEU A 63 11.95 -8.12 -5.45
CA LEU A 63 12.92 -8.10 -6.55
C LEU A 63 12.97 -9.45 -7.24
N ASP A 64 13.02 -9.47 -8.57
CA ASP A 64 13.24 -10.69 -9.34
C ASP A 64 14.74 -11.10 -9.35
N ASP A 65 15.04 -12.23 -10.01
CA ASP A 65 16.42 -12.74 -10.11
C ASP A 65 17.37 -11.79 -10.88
N ALA A 66 16.83 -10.85 -11.66
CA ALA A 66 17.59 -9.80 -12.33
C ALA A 66 17.75 -8.52 -11.49
N GLY A 67 17.24 -8.50 -10.26
CA GLY A 67 17.30 -7.37 -9.35
C GLY A 67 16.32 -6.24 -9.67
N ARG A 68 15.30 -6.46 -10.51
CA ARG A 68 14.28 -5.45 -10.84
C ARG A 68 13.12 -5.52 -9.85
N ALA A 69 12.52 -4.38 -9.53
CA ALA A 69 11.33 -4.35 -8.71
C ALA A 69 10.11 -4.88 -9.49
N VAL A 70 9.46 -5.91 -8.94
CA VAL A 70 8.31 -6.59 -9.55
C VAL A 70 7.05 -6.50 -8.70
N GLY A 71 7.14 -5.87 -7.55
CA GLY A 71 6.05 -5.56 -6.65
C GLY A 71 6.55 -4.79 -5.45
N TYR A 72 5.65 -4.09 -4.79
CA TYR A 72 5.97 -3.36 -3.57
C TYR A 72 4.76 -3.30 -2.63
N LEU A 73 5.05 -3.04 -1.36
CA LEU A 73 4.10 -2.61 -0.35
C LEU A 73 4.61 -1.30 0.25
N ALA A 74 3.80 -0.26 0.16
CA ALA A 74 4.04 1.04 0.78
C ALA A 74 3.14 1.16 2.00
N GLY A 75 3.73 1.18 3.19
CA GLY A 75 3.01 1.20 4.45
C GLY A 75 3.42 2.34 5.37
N CYS A 76 2.58 2.55 6.39
CA CYS A 76 2.83 3.44 7.51
C CYS A 76 2.28 2.75 8.77
N LEU A 77 3.05 2.74 9.86
CA LEU A 77 2.64 2.10 11.12
C LEU A 77 1.79 3.00 12.00
N GLU A 78 1.77 4.29 11.73
CA GLU A 78 1.11 5.30 12.54
C GLU A 78 -0.31 5.58 12.07
N ASN A 79 -1.14 6.09 12.97
CA ASN A 79 -2.49 6.52 12.66
C ASN A 79 -2.47 7.72 11.69
N PRO A 80 -3.01 7.59 10.47
CA PRO A 80 -2.93 8.62 9.43
C PRO A 80 -3.65 9.92 9.81
N ILE A 81 -4.64 9.86 10.70
CA ILE A 81 -5.36 11.06 11.18
C ILE A 81 -4.44 11.98 11.98
N LYS A 82 -3.41 11.44 12.62
CA LYS A 82 -2.45 12.18 13.46
C LYS A 82 -1.28 12.75 12.66
N LEU A 83 -1.16 12.41 11.38
CA LEU A 83 -0.02 12.78 10.55
C LEU A 83 -0.40 13.85 9.53
N ASP A 84 0.28 14.99 9.57
CA ASP A 84 -0.01 16.15 8.71
C ASP A 84 0.05 15.81 7.22
N HIS A 85 0.97 14.96 6.82
CA HIS A 85 1.16 14.58 5.43
C HIS A 85 0.13 13.56 4.89
N PHE A 86 -0.88 13.17 5.68
CA PHE A 86 -2.04 12.41 5.24
C PHE A 86 -3.36 13.19 5.33
N LYS A 87 -3.35 14.45 5.79
CA LYS A 87 -4.56 15.27 5.97
C LYS A 87 -5.32 15.55 4.67
N ASP A 88 -4.65 15.52 3.54
CA ASP A 88 -5.23 15.69 2.20
C ASP A 88 -5.93 14.41 1.69
N ILE A 89 -5.72 13.27 2.33
CA ILE A 89 -6.45 12.02 2.01
C ILE A 89 -7.78 12.01 2.74
N ALA A 90 -8.78 12.66 2.14
CA ALA A 90 -10.04 12.93 2.80
C ALA A 90 -10.86 11.67 3.16
N TYR A 91 -10.61 10.50 2.55
CA TYR A 91 -11.34 9.28 2.93
C TYR A 91 -11.03 8.80 4.36
N PHE A 92 -9.90 9.16 4.95
CA PHE A 92 -9.61 8.83 6.34
C PHE A 92 -10.64 9.38 7.33
N ARG A 93 -11.34 10.47 6.97
CA ARG A 93 -12.44 11.04 7.78
C ARG A 93 -13.66 10.12 7.91
N TYR A 94 -13.85 9.19 6.97
CA TYR A 94 -14.93 8.20 7.03
C TYR A 94 -14.60 7.01 7.94
N ILE A 95 -13.34 6.87 8.35
CA ILE A 95 -12.81 5.73 9.10
C ILE A 95 -11.89 6.17 10.26
N ASP A 96 -12.06 7.38 10.79
CA ASP A 96 -11.22 7.96 11.83
C ASP A 96 -11.27 7.13 13.14
N ASP A 97 -12.44 6.65 13.53
CA ASP A 97 -12.65 5.74 14.66
C ASP A 97 -11.98 4.36 14.41
N ILE A 98 -11.99 3.87 13.18
CA ILE A 98 -11.30 2.64 12.79
C ILE A 98 -9.79 2.83 12.93
N CYS A 99 -9.25 3.97 12.50
CA CYS A 99 -7.83 4.29 12.60
C CYS A 99 -7.29 4.30 14.05
N GLN A 100 -8.16 4.42 15.05
CA GLN A 100 -7.74 4.28 16.46
C GLN A 100 -7.32 2.85 16.80
N ASN A 101 -8.04 1.86 16.28
CA ASN A 101 -7.83 0.44 16.57
C ASN A 101 -7.02 -0.29 15.48
N TYR A 102 -6.88 0.31 14.31
CA TYR A 102 -6.13 -0.18 13.15
C TYR A 102 -5.25 0.95 12.61
N PRO A 103 -4.26 1.42 13.39
CA PRO A 103 -3.48 2.61 13.03
C PRO A 103 -2.63 2.42 11.78
N ALA A 104 -2.04 1.25 11.60
CA ALA A 104 -1.20 1.02 10.44
C ALA A 104 -2.03 0.79 9.17
N HIS A 105 -1.52 1.33 8.07
CA HIS A 105 -2.17 1.24 6.77
C HIS A 105 -1.14 1.05 5.65
N PHE A 106 -1.59 0.51 4.53
CA PHE A 106 -0.69 0.24 3.40
C PHE A 106 -1.45 0.18 2.08
N HIS A 107 -0.71 0.22 0.99
CA HIS A 107 -1.14 -0.29 -0.30
C HIS A 107 -0.07 -1.24 -0.88
N VAL A 108 -0.50 -2.25 -1.63
CA VAL A 108 0.35 -3.27 -2.22
C VAL A 108 0.03 -3.42 -3.70
N ASN A 109 1.05 -3.34 -4.53
CA ASN A 109 0.93 -3.47 -5.98
C ASN A 109 1.96 -4.46 -6.53
N ILE A 110 1.52 -5.27 -7.48
CA ILE A 110 2.33 -6.30 -8.13
C ILE A 110 2.23 -6.12 -9.64
N ALA A 111 3.37 -6.11 -10.33
CA ALA A 111 3.44 -6.08 -11.78
C ALA A 111 2.62 -7.24 -12.38
N GLY A 112 1.87 -6.99 -13.46
CA GLY A 112 0.86 -7.90 -14.00
C GLY A 112 1.34 -9.33 -14.18
N GLN A 113 2.52 -9.50 -14.78
CA GLN A 113 3.14 -10.80 -15.04
C GLN A 113 3.57 -11.57 -13.77
N TYR A 114 3.64 -10.91 -12.59
CA TYR A 114 4.02 -11.51 -11.31
C TYR A 114 2.82 -11.73 -10.37
N ARG A 115 1.61 -11.36 -10.78
CA ARG A 115 0.38 -11.57 -10.00
C ARG A 115 0.06 -13.06 -9.87
N ASN A 116 -0.73 -13.40 -8.85
CA ASN A 116 -1.17 -14.77 -8.54
C ASN A 116 -0.03 -15.77 -8.27
N ARG A 117 1.17 -15.30 -7.91
CA ARG A 117 2.35 -16.12 -7.58
C ARG A 117 2.77 -16.01 -6.11
N GLY A 118 1.88 -15.51 -5.23
CA GLY A 118 2.13 -15.42 -3.79
C GLY A 118 2.88 -14.17 -3.31
N LEU A 119 3.47 -13.35 -4.22
CA LEU A 119 4.28 -12.19 -3.83
C LEU A 119 3.49 -11.18 -2.97
N GLY A 120 2.27 -10.84 -3.36
CA GLY A 120 1.42 -9.95 -2.56
C GLY A 120 1.15 -10.48 -1.15
N THR A 121 0.92 -11.80 -1.03
CA THR A 121 0.76 -12.47 0.26
C THR A 121 2.01 -12.32 1.12
N THR A 122 3.18 -12.53 0.53
CA THR A 122 4.45 -12.43 1.26
C THR A 122 4.73 -11.00 1.72
N LEU A 123 4.48 -10.00 0.85
CA LEU A 123 4.64 -8.58 1.19
C LEU A 123 3.72 -8.17 2.36
N VAL A 124 2.43 -8.54 2.31
CA VAL A 124 1.49 -8.21 3.39
C VAL A 124 1.85 -8.93 4.70
N LYS A 125 2.32 -10.18 4.64
CA LYS A 125 2.80 -10.91 5.83
C LYS A 125 4.01 -10.21 6.45
N ARG A 126 4.99 -9.80 5.64
CA ARG A 126 6.18 -9.06 6.11
C ARG A 126 5.81 -7.73 6.77
N PHE A 127 4.88 -6.99 6.19
CA PHE A 127 4.39 -5.76 6.80
C PHE A 127 3.66 -6.03 8.11
N ALA A 128 2.83 -7.08 8.20
CA ALA A 128 2.14 -7.45 9.43
C ALA A 128 3.13 -7.88 10.54
N GLU A 129 4.16 -8.67 10.21
CA GLU A 129 5.24 -9.05 11.11
C GLU A 129 5.98 -7.78 11.63
N TRP A 130 6.30 -6.86 10.72
CA TRP A 130 6.96 -5.59 11.04
C TRP A 130 6.09 -4.72 11.98
N ALA A 131 4.79 -4.62 11.70
CA ALA A 131 3.84 -3.90 12.53
C ALA A 131 3.72 -4.55 13.94
N THR A 132 3.68 -5.88 14.02
CA THR A 132 3.66 -6.61 15.30
C THR A 132 4.92 -6.32 16.13
N LEU A 133 6.10 -6.32 15.51
CA LEU A 133 7.37 -6.00 16.17
C LEU A 133 7.39 -4.57 16.74
N HIS A 134 6.60 -3.67 16.17
CA HIS A 134 6.44 -2.28 16.65
C HIS A 134 5.21 -2.09 17.54
N SER A 135 4.64 -3.18 18.07
CA SER A 135 3.49 -3.15 18.99
C SER A 135 2.24 -2.46 18.39
N VAL A 136 2.07 -2.55 17.08
CA VAL A 136 0.87 -2.05 16.40
C VAL A 136 -0.25 -3.07 16.56
N GLU A 137 -1.42 -2.63 17.04
CA GLU A 137 -2.53 -3.54 17.36
C GLU A 137 -3.33 -4.03 16.16
N GLY A 138 -3.26 -3.30 15.05
CA GLY A 138 -4.03 -3.65 13.86
C GLY A 138 -3.62 -2.88 12.62
N ILE A 139 -3.82 -3.52 11.47
CA ILE A 139 -3.53 -2.98 10.15
C ILE A 139 -4.80 -2.86 9.33
N GLN A 140 -4.87 -1.85 8.48
CA GLN A 140 -6.01 -1.61 7.59
C GLN A 140 -5.58 -1.34 6.16
N VAL A 141 -6.52 -1.51 5.25
CA VAL A 141 -6.40 -1.14 3.84
C VAL A 141 -7.76 -0.68 3.31
N VAL A 142 -7.76 0.32 2.45
CA VAL A 142 -8.95 0.78 1.75
C VAL A 142 -8.87 0.36 0.29
N THR A 143 -9.97 -0.21 -0.21
CA THR A 143 -10.08 -0.64 -1.62
C THR A 143 -11.50 -0.41 -2.14
N SER A 144 -11.71 -0.49 -3.45
CA SER A 144 -13.06 -0.46 -4.03
C SER A 144 -13.83 -1.74 -3.69
N SER A 145 -15.14 -1.61 -3.40
CA SER A 145 -16.03 -2.75 -3.17
C SER A 145 -16.15 -3.69 -4.39
N ALA A 146 -15.90 -3.18 -5.58
CA ALA A 146 -15.86 -3.98 -6.82
C ALA A 146 -14.49 -4.62 -7.09
N SER A 147 -13.50 -4.40 -6.22
CA SER A 147 -12.14 -4.90 -6.43
C SER A 147 -12.00 -6.39 -6.14
N ARG A 148 -11.31 -7.10 -7.03
CA ARG A 148 -10.88 -8.49 -6.78
C ARG A 148 -9.93 -8.63 -5.59
N SER A 149 -9.36 -7.53 -5.10
CA SER A 149 -8.47 -7.52 -3.94
C SER A 149 -9.20 -7.86 -2.63
N ILE A 150 -10.51 -7.70 -2.53
CA ILE A 150 -11.30 -8.08 -1.34
C ILE A 150 -11.07 -9.57 -1.01
N ALA A 151 -11.25 -10.46 -1.99
CA ALA A 151 -11.01 -11.89 -1.78
C ALA A 151 -9.56 -12.21 -1.39
N PHE A 152 -8.59 -11.43 -1.86
CA PHE A 152 -7.19 -11.53 -1.46
C PHE A 152 -7.01 -11.16 0.02
N TYR A 153 -7.58 -10.04 0.48
CA TYR A 153 -7.46 -9.61 1.87
C TYR A 153 -8.22 -10.53 2.83
N LEU A 154 -9.40 -11.05 2.45
CA LEU A 154 -10.13 -12.04 3.25
C LEU A 154 -9.28 -13.29 3.52
N ARG A 155 -8.58 -13.81 2.51
CA ARG A 155 -7.66 -14.98 2.69
C ARG A 155 -6.46 -14.68 3.61
N LEU A 156 -6.12 -13.40 3.80
CA LEU A 156 -5.06 -12.96 4.73
C LEU A 156 -5.58 -12.62 6.14
N GLY A 157 -6.85 -12.94 6.43
CA GLY A 157 -7.46 -12.72 7.73
C GLY A 157 -7.97 -11.29 7.97
N PHE A 158 -8.02 -10.46 6.93
CA PHE A 158 -8.73 -9.19 7.02
C PHE A 158 -10.24 -9.44 7.01
N ARG A 159 -10.97 -8.53 7.64
CA ARG A 159 -12.43 -8.48 7.59
C ARG A 159 -12.88 -7.09 7.16
N GLU A 160 -14.05 -7.00 6.58
CA GLU A 160 -14.69 -5.72 6.29
C GLU A 160 -15.04 -5.02 7.60
N LEU A 161 -14.64 -3.76 7.73
CA LEU A 161 -14.93 -2.94 8.89
C LEU A 161 -15.98 -1.87 8.58
N ARG A 162 -15.90 -1.28 7.37
CA ARG A 162 -16.82 -0.22 6.94
C ARG A 162 -16.83 -0.09 5.43
N THR A 163 -18.01 0.16 4.86
CA THR A 163 -18.18 0.68 3.50
C THR A 163 -18.56 2.16 3.53
N PHE A 164 -18.07 2.91 2.55
CA PHE A 164 -18.37 4.34 2.43
C PHE A 164 -18.23 4.80 0.97
N PRO A 165 -18.96 5.86 0.58
CA PRO A 165 -18.80 6.45 -0.74
C PRO A 165 -17.49 7.22 -0.81
N TRP A 166 -16.70 7.00 -1.86
CA TRP A 166 -15.49 7.75 -2.10
C TRP A 166 -15.31 7.98 -3.60
N MET A 167 -15.21 9.26 -4.00
CA MET A 167 -15.24 9.65 -5.42
C MET A 167 -16.50 9.06 -6.11
N SER A 168 -16.35 8.36 -7.23
CA SER A 168 -17.44 7.75 -7.98
C SER A 168 -17.68 6.26 -7.65
N VAL A 169 -17.05 5.73 -6.58
CA VAL A 169 -17.14 4.31 -6.23
C VAL A 169 -17.49 4.12 -4.75
N THR A 170 -18.04 2.94 -4.43
CA THR A 170 -18.13 2.48 -3.05
C THR A 170 -16.79 1.90 -2.63
N SER A 171 -16.21 2.43 -1.56
CA SER A 171 -14.97 1.95 -0.96
C SER A 171 -15.24 1.10 0.27
N VAL A 172 -14.33 0.18 0.54
CA VAL A 172 -14.36 -0.71 1.70
C VAL A 172 -13.05 -0.55 2.47
N CYS A 173 -13.18 -0.26 3.77
CA CYS A 173 -12.08 -0.39 4.70
C CYS A 173 -12.07 -1.83 5.23
N MET A 174 -10.96 -2.52 5.05
CA MET A 174 -10.74 -3.85 5.59
C MET A 174 -9.63 -3.78 6.64
N GLY A 175 -9.80 -4.51 7.75
CA GLY A 175 -8.83 -4.51 8.84
C GLY A 175 -8.54 -5.88 9.38
N ARG A 176 -7.34 -6.03 9.94
CA ARG A 176 -6.86 -7.23 10.61
C ARG A 176 -6.19 -6.83 11.92
N LYS A 177 -6.58 -7.48 13.03
CA LYS A 177 -5.84 -7.41 14.29
C LYS A 177 -4.54 -8.23 14.18
N LEU A 178 -3.51 -7.77 14.87
CA LEU A 178 -2.19 -8.39 14.92
C LEU A 178 -1.95 -9.09 16.26
#